data_d1e21aeef90bc5b898dcabe406ccf33f
#
_entry.id   d1e21aeef90bc5b898dcabe406ccf33f
#
_cell.length_a   1.000
_cell.length_b   1.000
_cell.length_c   1.000
_cell.angle_alpha   90.00
_cell.angle_beta   90.00
_cell.angle_gamma   90.00
#
_symmetry.space_group_name_H-M   'P 1'
#
loop_
_entity.id
_entity.type
_entity.pdbx_description
1 polymer ?
#
loop_
_entity_poly.entity_id
_entity_poly.type
_entity_poly.pdbx_seq_one_letter_code
_entity_poly.pdbx_strand_id
1 'polypeptide(L)' 'MSTSYRFYLLERSDHIAAVKACDCPTYADALLEADAVLQASEYPAVEIWNGPRRVGMLSKPAQK' A
#
# COMPACT_ATOMS: atom_id res chain seq x y z
N MET A 1 -6.70 -19.37 -5.06
CA MET A 1 -7.26 -18.21 -5.76
C MET A 1 -6.63 -16.95 -5.21
N SER A 2 -6.31 -16.00 -6.07
CA SER A 2 -5.70 -14.77 -5.62
C SER A 2 -6.76 -13.70 -5.36
N THR A 3 -6.42 -12.76 -4.50
CA THR A 3 -7.27 -11.65 -4.15
C THR A 3 -6.69 -10.38 -4.76
N SER A 4 -7.54 -9.54 -5.30
CA SER A 4 -7.11 -8.28 -5.88
C SER A 4 -7.02 -7.23 -4.78
N TYR A 5 -5.82 -6.70 -4.58
CA TYR A 5 -5.58 -5.65 -3.61
C TYR A 5 -5.22 -4.37 -4.35
N ARG A 6 -5.51 -3.24 -3.72
CA ARG A 6 -5.12 -1.94 -4.22
C ARG A 6 -4.25 -1.24 -3.20
N PHE A 7 -3.18 -0.65 -3.68
CA PHE A 7 -2.25 0.11 -2.84
C PHE A 7 -2.38 1.58 -3.21
N TYR A 8 -2.86 2.37 -2.27
CA TYR A 8 -2.97 3.81 -2.45
C TYR A 8 -1.78 4.46 -1.78
N LEU A 9 -0.91 5.07 -2.58
CA LEU A 9 0.27 5.75 -2.07
C LEU A 9 -0.11 7.17 -1.69
N LEU A 10 0.17 7.52 -0.45
CA LEU A 10 -0.25 8.79 0.11
C LEU A 10 0.91 9.76 0.19
N GLU A 11 0.66 11.01 -0.14
CA GLU A 11 1.63 12.06 0.07
C GLU A 11 1.48 12.62 1.49
N ARG A 12 2.32 13.60 1.84
CA ARG A 12 2.38 14.14 3.20
C ARG A 12 1.06 14.72 3.68
N SER A 13 0.24 15.20 2.78
CA SER A 13 -1.05 15.79 3.15
C SER A 13 -2.16 14.74 3.20
N ASP A 14 -1.82 13.45 3.19
CA ASP A 14 -2.75 12.33 3.21
C ASP A 14 -3.62 12.23 1.96
N HIS A 15 -3.24 12.92 0.90
CA HIS A 15 -3.92 12.76 -0.37
C HIS A 15 -3.35 11.58 -1.13
N ILE A 16 -4.21 10.90 -1.88
CA ILE A 16 -3.77 9.77 -2.71
C ILE A 16 -3.01 10.30 -3.90
N ALA A 17 -1.72 9.97 -3.96
CA ALA A 17 -0.85 10.45 -5.03
C ALA A 17 -0.72 9.43 -6.15
N ALA A 18 -0.87 8.15 -5.85
CA ALA A 18 -0.74 7.08 -6.85
C ALA A 18 -1.49 5.86 -6.40
N VAL A 19 -1.84 5.01 -7.36
CA VAL A 19 -2.57 3.77 -7.10
C VAL A 19 -1.88 2.64 -7.83
N LYS A 20 -1.74 1.50 -7.17
CA LYS A 20 -1.26 0.28 -7.79
C LYS A 20 -2.21 -0.86 -7.46
N ALA A 21 -2.45 -1.74 -8.42
CA ALA A 21 -3.25 -2.93 -8.21
C ALA A 21 -2.32 -4.14 -8.18
N CYS A 22 -2.64 -5.09 -7.32
CA CYS A 22 -1.82 -6.29 -7.18
C CYS A 22 -2.70 -7.46 -6.81
N ASP A 23 -2.50 -8.58 -7.50
CA ASP A 23 -3.19 -9.83 -7.17
C ASP A 23 -2.25 -10.67 -6.33
N CYS A 24 -2.67 -10.94 -5.10
CA CYS A 24 -1.87 -11.72 -4.16
C CYS A 24 -2.72 -12.84 -3.57
N PRO A 25 -2.12 -14.02 -3.33
CA PRO A 25 -2.91 -15.12 -2.78
C PRO A 25 -3.32 -14.92 -1.33
N THR A 26 -2.54 -14.16 -0.55
CA THR A 26 -2.86 -13.92 0.85
C THR A 26 -2.57 -12.47 1.20
N TYR A 27 -3.12 -12.05 2.34
CA TYR A 27 -2.84 -10.71 2.85
C TYR A 27 -1.37 -10.53 3.21
N ALA A 28 -0.73 -11.59 3.70
CA ALA A 28 0.70 -11.52 4.03
C ALA A 28 1.53 -11.20 2.79
N ASP A 29 1.19 -11.79 1.66
CA ASP A 29 1.85 -11.48 0.40
C ASP A 29 1.58 -10.04 -0.02
N ALA A 30 0.35 -9.57 0.19
CA ALA A 30 0.01 -8.19 -0.13
C ALA A 30 0.81 -7.21 0.73
N LEU A 31 1.03 -7.54 2.01
CA LEU A 31 1.84 -6.71 2.88
C LEU A 31 3.28 -6.61 2.40
N LEU A 32 3.86 -7.74 1.99
CA LEU A 32 5.22 -7.74 1.46
C LEU A 32 5.32 -6.90 0.20
N GLU A 33 4.36 -7.04 -0.69
CA GLU A 33 4.34 -6.27 -1.91
C GLU A 33 4.16 -4.78 -1.64
N ALA A 34 3.25 -4.45 -0.72
CA ALA A 34 3.01 -3.05 -0.36
C ALA A 34 4.26 -2.42 0.24
N ASP A 35 4.97 -3.17 1.08
CA ASP A 35 6.21 -2.68 1.66
C ASP A 35 7.25 -2.41 0.58
N ALA A 36 7.40 -3.32 -0.37
CA ALA A 36 8.34 -3.14 -1.46
C ALA A 36 7.99 -1.92 -2.30
N VAL A 37 6.70 -1.74 -2.60
CA VAL A 37 6.23 -0.60 -3.36
C VAL A 37 6.51 0.70 -2.59
N LEU A 38 6.23 0.69 -1.30
CA LEU A 38 6.45 1.87 -0.46
C LEU A 38 7.93 2.24 -0.41
N GLN A 39 8.81 1.25 -0.18
CA GLN A 39 10.25 1.51 -0.09
C GLN A 39 10.82 2.01 -1.40
N ALA A 40 10.25 1.58 -2.52
CA ALA A 40 10.70 2.00 -3.84
C ALA A 40 10.15 3.37 -4.23
N SER A 41 9.21 3.91 -3.47
CA SER A 41 8.59 5.19 -3.77
C SER A 41 9.14 6.28 -2.85
N GLU A 42 8.82 7.53 -3.19
CA GLU A 42 9.16 8.66 -2.33
C GLU A 42 8.03 9.04 -1.39
N TYR A 43 6.93 8.30 -1.41
CA TYR A 43 5.77 8.62 -0.60
C TYR A 43 5.93 8.10 0.82
N PRO A 44 5.36 8.79 1.82
CA PRO A 44 5.54 8.39 3.22
C PRO A 44 4.66 7.25 3.68
N ALA A 45 3.57 6.93 2.97
CA ALA A 45 2.64 5.92 3.43
C ALA A 45 1.92 5.25 2.27
N VAL A 46 1.43 4.04 2.52
CA VAL A 46 0.60 3.31 1.57
C VAL A 46 -0.56 2.67 2.33
N GLU A 47 -1.77 2.76 1.77
CA GLU A 47 -2.93 2.07 2.28
C GLU A 47 -3.19 0.85 1.42
N ILE A 48 -3.57 -0.25 2.08
CA ILE A 48 -3.87 -1.50 1.39
C ILE A 48 -5.37 -1.71 1.46
N TRP A 49 -5.99 -1.84 0.29
CA TRP A 49 -7.44 -2.01 0.17
C TRP A 49 -7.77 -3.31 -0.50
N ASN A 50 -8.83 -3.94 -0.03
CA ASN A 50 -9.43 -5.11 -0.67
C ASN A 50 -10.84 -4.72 -1.07
N GLY A 51 -11.00 -4.31 -2.34
CA GLY A 51 -12.26 -3.75 -2.80
C GLY A 51 -12.59 -2.47 -2.06
N PRO A 52 -13.77 -2.35 -1.47
CA PRO A 52 -14.17 -1.12 -0.78
C PRO A 52 -13.67 -1.02 0.66
N ARG A 53 -12.89 -2.00 1.10
CA ARG A 53 -12.47 -2.09 2.50
C ARG A 53 -10.96 -1.86 2.63
N ARG A 54 -10.58 -0.93 3.50
CA ARG A 54 -9.18 -0.78 3.85
C ARG A 54 -8.80 -1.87 4.86
N VAL A 55 -7.82 -2.70 4.49
CA VAL A 55 -7.41 -3.83 5.33
C VAL A 55 -6.07 -3.60 6.01
N GLY A 56 -5.32 -2.60 5.60
CA GLY A 56 -4.05 -2.32 6.25
C GLY A 56 -3.46 -1.00 5.80
N MET A 57 -2.37 -0.63 6.45
CA MET A 57 -1.66 0.59 6.13
C MET A 57 -0.21 0.43 6.58
N LEU A 58 0.70 0.92 5.76
CA LEU A 58 2.12 0.96 6.09
C LEU A 58 2.61 2.39 5.97
N SER A 59 3.59 2.75 6.79
CA SER A 59 4.19 4.06 6.70
C SER A 59 5.69 3.95 6.93
N LYS A 60 6.43 4.87 6.33
CA LYS A 60 7.86 4.93 6.55
C LYS A 60 8.15 5.54 7.91
N PRO A 61 9.25 5.12 8.56
CA PRO A 61 9.64 5.77 9.81
C PRO A 61 9.95 7.24 9.56
N ALA A 62 9.73 8.04 10.58
CA ALA A 62 10.03 9.47 10.49
C ALA A 62 11.51 9.66 10.20
N GLN A 63 11.82 10.58 9.31
CA GLN A 63 13.18 10.87 8.91
C GLN A 63 13.53 12.30 9.27
N LYS A 64 14.74 12.47 9.67
CA LYS A 64 15.25 13.80 9.99
C LYS A 64 16.05 14.37 8.86
#